data_c93e194ba6510c7bcaf642ed4d9749d5
#
_entry.id   c93e194ba6510c7bcaf642ed4d9749d5
#
_cell.length_a   1.000
_cell.length_b   1.000
_cell.length_c   1.000
_cell.angle_alpha   90.00
_cell.angle_beta   90.00
_cell.angle_gamma   90.00
#
_symmetry.space_group_name_H-M   'P 1'
#
loop_
_entity.id
_entity.type
_entity.pdbx_description
1 polymer ?
#
loop_
_entity_poly.entity_id
_entity_poly.type
_entity_poly.pdbx_seq_one_letter_code
_entity_poly.pdbx_strand_id
1 'polypeptide(L)'
;HRSIVEQVDLPPVILSRFDLIFIMRDEPQAERDRTIAHHMLELHREPTAVIRPPIDVDTLQKLVIYARKNIDPKFDDTEAMKALEDFYVKWRSVAEKGEAPLPITPRQLEAMIRLSKANARMRLSNRVTVEDVNRAIKLISFYLHEAGIDTETGKVDIDILMTGRSRSQREKLQKIWDIIKELESQHGGSAPVEEIKRMAEIEGISSAFVKNVIEEEMRRGYLYEPKPDHVSRVVKT
;
A
#
# COMPACT_ATOMS: atom_id res chain seq x y z
N HIS A 1 -15.33 -8.54 2.48
CA HIS A 1 -14.12 -8.28 1.69
C HIS A 1 -13.30 -9.56 1.62
N ARG A 2 -13.12 -10.10 0.43
CA ARG A 2 -12.21 -11.23 0.20
C ARG A 2 -10.78 -10.69 0.19
N SER A 3 -9.82 -11.49 0.66
CA SER A 3 -8.40 -11.13 0.56
C SER A 3 -7.98 -11.00 -0.91
N ILE A 4 -6.89 -10.27 -1.16
CA ILE A 4 -6.35 -10.11 -2.51
C ILE A 4 -6.01 -11.47 -3.12
N VAL A 5 -5.46 -12.38 -2.31
CA VAL A 5 -5.11 -13.75 -2.73
C VAL A 5 -6.35 -14.55 -3.13
N GLU A 6 -7.49 -14.32 -2.48
CA GLU A 6 -8.78 -14.96 -2.84
C GLU A 6 -9.46 -14.34 -4.05
N GLN A 7 -9.14 -13.07 -4.37
CA GLN A 7 -9.68 -12.39 -5.54
C GLN A 7 -8.86 -12.67 -6.81
N VAL A 8 -7.56 -12.94 -6.63
CA VAL A 8 -6.65 -13.25 -7.71
C VAL A 8 -6.38 -14.74 -7.65
N ASP A 9 -7.06 -15.51 -8.50
CA ASP A 9 -6.89 -16.97 -8.61
C ASP A 9 -5.55 -17.34 -9.29
N LEU A 10 -4.45 -16.91 -8.65
CA LEU A 10 -3.09 -17.19 -9.09
C LEU A 10 -2.32 -17.98 -8.03
N PRO A 11 -1.70 -19.11 -8.40
CA PRO A 11 -0.86 -19.86 -7.49
C PRO A 11 0.26 -19.01 -6.88
N PRO A 12 0.58 -19.12 -5.59
CA PRO A 12 1.65 -18.37 -4.91
C PRO A 12 3.02 -18.49 -5.61
N VAL A 13 3.28 -19.61 -6.26
CA VAL A 13 4.49 -19.85 -7.06
C VAL A 13 4.58 -18.92 -8.27
N ILE A 14 3.45 -18.54 -8.86
CA ILE A 14 3.41 -17.57 -9.96
C ILE A 14 3.58 -16.16 -9.40
N LEU A 15 2.88 -15.82 -8.32
CA LEU A 15 2.99 -14.50 -7.68
C LEU A 15 4.45 -14.19 -7.29
N SER A 16 5.20 -15.18 -6.80
CA SER A 16 6.61 -15.00 -6.46
C SER A 16 7.54 -14.73 -7.65
N ARG A 17 7.04 -14.85 -8.88
CA ARG A 17 7.81 -14.59 -10.12
C ARG A 17 7.64 -13.20 -10.68
N PHE A 18 6.70 -12.42 -10.17
CA PHE A 18 6.57 -11.01 -10.52
C PHE A 18 7.58 -10.17 -9.77
N ASP A 19 8.14 -9.17 -10.43
CA ASP A 19 9.04 -8.19 -9.81
C ASP A 19 8.23 -7.14 -9.02
N LEU A 20 7.05 -6.77 -9.52
CA LEU A 20 6.11 -5.82 -8.93
C LEU A 20 4.67 -6.28 -9.17
N ILE A 21 3.80 -6.09 -8.20
CA ILE A 21 2.36 -6.32 -8.30
C ILE A 21 1.66 -5.06 -7.79
N PHE A 22 0.91 -4.39 -8.66
CA PHE A 22 0.11 -3.23 -8.29
C PHE A 22 -1.36 -3.63 -8.22
N ILE A 23 -1.98 -3.37 -7.07
CA ILE A 23 -3.36 -3.71 -6.83
C ILE A 23 -4.22 -2.51 -7.19
N MET A 24 -5.03 -2.67 -8.23
CA MET A 24 -6.00 -1.67 -8.65
C MET A 24 -7.35 -2.01 -8.05
N ARG A 25 -7.90 -1.12 -7.23
CA ARG A 25 -9.24 -1.26 -6.63
C ARG A 25 -10.20 -0.30 -7.30
N ASP A 26 -11.39 -0.78 -7.58
CA ASP A 26 -12.52 0.04 -7.98
C ASP A 26 -13.43 0.24 -6.74
N GLU A 27 -13.25 1.38 -6.09
CA GLU A 27 -14.05 1.77 -4.93
C GLU A 27 -14.95 2.93 -5.35
N PRO A 28 -16.29 2.74 -5.40
CA PRO A 28 -17.23 3.78 -5.76
C PRO A 28 -17.08 5.00 -4.83
N GLN A 29 -16.77 6.15 -5.41
CA GLN A 29 -16.66 7.42 -4.70
C GLN A 29 -17.19 8.56 -5.56
N ALA A 30 -18.32 9.15 -5.14
CA ALA A 30 -19.09 10.07 -5.95
C ALA A 30 -18.27 11.22 -6.58
N GLU A 31 -17.35 11.84 -5.85
CA GLU A 31 -16.51 12.93 -6.36
C GLU A 31 -15.47 12.44 -7.38
N ARG A 32 -14.83 11.31 -7.10
CA ARG A 32 -13.87 10.68 -8.01
C ARG A 32 -14.56 10.21 -9.27
N ASP A 33 -15.70 9.54 -9.13
CA ASP A 33 -16.49 9.00 -10.24
C ASP A 33 -17.01 10.12 -11.15
N ARG A 34 -17.44 11.26 -10.55
CA ARG A 34 -17.82 12.46 -11.31
C ARG A 34 -16.66 13.02 -12.11
N THR A 35 -15.46 13.09 -11.51
CA THR A 35 -14.25 13.58 -12.19
C THR A 35 -13.87 12.67 -13.35
N ILE A 36 -13.92 11.35 -13.15
CA ILE A 36 -13.65 10.34 -14.19
C ILE A 36 -14.67 10.46 -15.32
N ALA A 37 -15.97 10.50 -14.98
CA ALA A 37 -17.04 10.62 -15.96
C ALA A 37 -16.92 11.91 -16.77
N HIS A 38 -16.67 13.05 -16.12
CA HIS A 38 -16.44 14.32 -16.80
C HIS A 38 -15.25 14.24 -17.77
N HIS A 39 -14.12 13.71 -17.32
CA HIS A 39 -12.93 13.55 -18.17
C HIS A 39 -13.21 12.66 -19.39
N MET A 40 -13.91 11.54 -19.21
CA MET A 40 -14.29 10.65 -20.30
C MET A 40 -15.21 11.34 -21.31
N LEU A 41 -16.22 12.09 -20.84
CA LEU A 41 -17.14 12.82 -21.71
C LEU A 41 -16.40 13.93 -22.51
N GLU A 42 -15.49 14.66 -21.87
CA GLU A 42 -14.67 15.67 -22.53
C GLU A 42 -13.75 15.05 -23.60
N LEU A 43 -13.15 13.90 -23.33
CA LEU A 43 -12.36 13.16 -24.31
C LEU A 43 -13.17 12.77 -25.54
N HIS A 44 -14.44 12.39 -25.37
CA HIS A 44 -15.33 12.06 -26.49
C HIS A 44 -15.79 13.31 -27.25
N ARG A 45 -15.92 14.46 -26.56
CA ARG A 45 -16.30 15.72 -27.20
C ARG A 45 -15.16 16.29 -28.03
N GLU A 46 -13.94 16.32 -27.47
CA GLU A 46 -12.81 17.00 -28.12
C GLU A 46 -11.46 16.37 -27.71
N PRO A 47 -11.10 15.21 -28.29
CA PRO A 47 -9.94 14.43 -27.88
C PRO A 47 -8.63 15.20 -27.88
N THR A 48 -8.44 16.09 -28.87
CA THR A 48 -7.21 16.87 -29.06
C THR A 48 -7.05 18.04 -28.10
N ALA A 49 -8.13 18.52 -27.48
CA ALA A 49 -8.10 19.62 -26.53
C ALA A 49 -7.75 19.16 -25.12
N VAL A 50 -8.16 17.92 -24.76
CA VAL A 50 -8.04 17.38 -23.40
C VAL A 50 -6.67 16.75 -23.14
N ILE A 51 -6.09 16.10 -24.16
CA ILE A 51 -4.79 15.42 -24.04
C ILE A 51 -3.73 16.17 -24.84
N ARG A 52 -2.88 16.92 -24.11
CA ARG A 52 -1.65 17.50 -24.68
C ARG A 52 -0.46 16.85 -23.98
N PRO A 53 0.02 15.71 -24.50
CA PRO A 53 1.18 15.05 -23.90
C PRO A 53 2.42 15.94 -24.06
N PRO A 54 3.32 16.00 -23.06
CA PRO A 54 4.56 16.79 -23.17
C PRO A 54 5.51 16.28 -24.26
N ILE A 55 5.36 15.03 -24.67
CA ILE A 55 6.12 14.37 -25.73
C ILE A 55 5.12 13.63 -26.61
N ASP A 56 5.21 13.79 -27.92
CA ASP A 56 4.38 13.04 -28.86
C ASP A 56 4.78 11.56 -28.91
N VAL A 57 3.84 10.72 -29.35
CA VAL A 57 4.01 9.25 -29.34
C VAL A 57 5.18 8.80 -30.21
N ASP A 58 5.39 9.43 -31.37
CA ASP A 58 6.45 9.09 -32.30
C ASP A 58 7.84 9.38 -31.70
N THR A 59 7.99 10.54 -31.07
CA THR A 59 9.21 10.89 -30.33
C THR A 59 9.47 9.94 -29.17
N LEU A 60 8.42 9.58 -28.40
CA LEU A 60 8.55 8.61 -27.32
C LEU A 60 8.99 7.23 -27.81
N GLN A 61 8.41 6.75 -28.92
CA GLN A 61 8.80 5.48 -29.54
C GLN A 61 10.27 5.50 -29.99
N LYS A 62 10.70 6.59 -30.64
CA LYS A 62 12.11 6.76 -31.05
C LYS A 62 13.05 6.76 -29.86
N LEU A 63 12.68 7.46 -28.76
CA LEU A 63 13.45 7.48 -27.52
C LEU A 63 13.60 6.06 -26.93
N VAL A 64 12.50 5.30 -26.87
CA VAL A 64 12.51 3.92 -26.34
C VAL A 64 13.40 3.02 -27.21
N ILE A 65 13.28 3.11 -28.53
CA ILE A 65 14.11 2.33 -29.46
C ILE A 65 15.59 2.69 -29.30
N TYR A 66 15.90 3.98 -29.24
CA TYR A 66 17.27 4.46 -29.02
C TYR A 66 17.84 3.95 -27.70
N ALA A 67 17.10 4.12 -26.60
CA ALA A 67 17.51 3.69 -25.27
C ALA A 67 17.76 2.17 -25.20
N ARG A 68 16.88 1.38 -25.81
CA ARG A 68 17.04 -0.09 -25.84
C ARG A 68 18.24 -0.53 -26.67
N LYS A 69 18.56 0.18 -27.74
CA LYS A 69 19.62 -0.21 -28.68
C LYS A 69 21.00 0.27 -28.23
N ASN A 70 21.10 1.44 -27.60
CA ASN A 70 22.37 2.12 -27.37
C ASN A 70 22.75 2.24 -25.89
N ILE A 71 21.84 2.00 -24.93
CA ILE A 71 22.07 2.21 -23.52
C ILE A 71 22.07 0.87 -22.78
N ASP A 72 23.23 0.52 -22.19
CA ASP A 72 23.42 -0.69 -21.37
C ASP A 72 23.97 -0.30 -19.98
N PRO A 73 23.09 0.04 -19.01
CA PRO A 73 23.49 0.51 -17.70
C PRO A 73 24.26 -0.54 -16.89
N LYS A 74 25.38 -0.15 -16.32
CA LYS A 74 26.22 -0.98 -15.45
C LYS A 74 26.26 -0.42 -14.04
N PHE A 75 26.45 -1.32 -13.06
CA PHE A 75 26.68 -0.98 -11.67
C PHE A 75 28.19 -0.77 -11.45
N ASP A 76 28.68 0.42 -11.80
CA ASP A 76 30.08 0.81 -11.56
C ASP A 76 30.23 1.70 -10.32
N ASP A 77 29.10 2.07 -9.70
CA ASP A 77 29.05 2.94 -8.52
C ASP A 77 28.98 2.08 -7.25
N THR A 78 30.03 2.16 -6.43
CA THR A 78 30.14 1.40 -5.18
C THR A 78 29.08 1.80 -4.17
N GLU A 79 28.69 3.08 -4.13
CA GLU A 79 27.64 3.57 -3.23
C GLU A 79 26.25 3.04 -3.67
N ALA A 80 26.02 2.97 -4.98
CA ALA A 80 24.79 2.39 -5.53
C ALA A 80 24.67 0.89 -5.19
N MET A 81 25.78 0.14 -5.33
CA MET A 81 25.82 -1.28 -4.94
C MET A 81 25.57 -1.46 -3.45
N LYS A 82 26.24 -0.66 -2.62
CA LYS A 82 26.08 -0.73 -1.17
C LYS A 82 24.66 -0.39 -0.71
N ALA A 83 24.05 0.65 -1.28
CA ALA A 83 22.66 1.01 -0.96
C ALA A 83 21.67 -0.14 -1.26
N LEU A 84 21.91 -0.86 -2.36
CA LEU A 84 21.09 -2.01 -2.75
C LEU A 84 21.31 -3.19 -1.81
N GLU A 85 22.54 -3.49 -1.47
CA GLU A 85 22.95 -4.56 -0.55
C GLU A 85 22.36 -4.31 0.85
N ASP A 86 22.57 -3.11 1.41
CA ASP A 86 22.09 -2.74 2.73
C ASP A 86 20.57 -2.87 2.83
N PHE A 87 19.84 -2.41 1.80
CA PHE A 87 18.40 -2.56 1.75
C PHE A 87 17.96 -4.02 1.69
N TYR A 88 18.58 -4.83 0.83
CA TYR A 88 18.27 -6.25 0.69
C TYR A 88 18.54 -7.03 1.97
N VAL A 89 19.70 -6.82 2.61
CA VAL A 89 20.07 -7.51 3.87
C VAL A 89 19.12 -7.11 4.99
N LYS A 90 18.86 -5.79 5.15
CA LYS A 90 17.89 -5.29 6.13
C LYS A 90 16.53 -5.95 5.93
N TRP A 91 16.08 -6.02 4.70
CA TRP A 91 14.77 -6.55 4.37
C TRP A 91 14.70 -8.06 4.61
N ARG A 92 15.77 -8.80 4.24
CA ARG A 92 15.84 -10.26 4.47
C ARG A 92 15.89 -10.61 5.96
N SER A 93 16.54 -9.80 6.79
CA SER A 93 16.59 -10.04 8.24
C SER A 93 15.22 -9.99 8.93
N VAL A 94 14.27 -9.23 8.35
CA VAL A 94 12.89 -9.20 8.79
C VAL A 94 12.19 -10.54 8.48
N ALA A 95 12.49 -11.12 7.33
CA ALA A 95 11.92 -12.41 6.93
C ALA A 95 12.41 -13.58 7.78
N GLU A 96 13.63 -13.53 8.32
CA GLU A 96 14.18 -14.56 9.20
C GLU A 96 13.44 -14.67 10.53
N LYS A 97 12.77 -13.61 10.96
CA LYS A 97 11.94 -13.59 12.18
C LYS A 97 10.58 -14.25 12.00
N GLY A 98 10.31 -14.89 10.87
CA GLY A 98 9.07 -15.61 10.58
C GLY A 98 7.85 -14.70 10.30
N GLU A 99 8.09 -13.42 10.06
CA GLU A 99 7.06 -12.40 9.91
C GLU A 99 6.79 -12.00 8.43
N ALA A 100 7.39 -12.72 7.45
CA ALA A 100 7.27 -12.36 6.04
C ALA A 100 6.23 -13.23 5.29
N PRO A 101 5.15 -12.67 4.70
CA PRO A 101 4.15 -13.41 3.93
C PRO A 101 4.69 -13.84 2.55
N LEU A 102 5.66 -13.12 2.04
CA LEU A 102 6.32 -13.45 0.79
C LEU A 102 7.80 -13.78 1.07
N PRO A 103 8.30 -14.92 0.60
CA PRO A 103 9.70 -15.27 0.78
C PRO A 103 10.59 -14.25 0.06
N ILE A 104 11.41 -13.53 0.84
CA ILE A 104 12.43 -12.64 0.28
C ILE A 104 13.59 -13.49 -0.20
N THR A 105 13.66 -13.66 -1.49
CA THR A 105 14.65 -14.52 -2.17
C THR A 105 15.63 -13.64 -2.97
N PRO A 106 16.74 -14.20 -3.48
CA PRO A 106 17.63 -13.48 -4.40
C PRO A 106 16.93 -12.91 -5.64
N ARG A 107 15.73 -13.42 -5.97
CA ARG A 107 14.93 -12.90 -7.10
C ARG A 107 14.50 -11.45 -6.89
N GLN A 108 14.15 -11.07 -5.67
CA GLN A 108 13.80 -9.68 -5.35
C GLN A 108 15.00 -8.75 -5.49
N LEU A 109 16.22 -9.22 -5.16
CA LEU A 109 17.45 -8.47 -5.42
C LEU A 109 17.65 -8.27 -6.94
N GLU A 110 17.45 -9.32 -7.74
CA GLU A 110 17.51 -9.19 -9.19
C GLU A 110 16.42 -8.25 -9.76
N ALA A 111 15.23 -8.25 -9.17
CA ALA A 111 14.19 -7.28 -9.52
C ALA A 111 14.63 -5.84 -9.28
N MET A 112 15.24 -5.56 -8.12
CA MET A 112 15.78 -4.24 -7.80
C MET A 112 16.91 -3.84 -8.77
N ILE A 113 17.79 -4.77 -9.13
CA ILE A 113 18.83 -4.55 -10.14
C ILE A 113 18.21 -4.17 -11.50
N ARG A 114 17.19 -4.92 -11.94
CA ARG A 114 16.49 -4.65 -13.21
C ARG A 114 15.81 -3.28 -13.21
N LEU A 115 15.13 -2.92 -12.11
CA LEU A 115 14.44 -1.63 -11.96
C LEU A 115 15.44 -0.46 -11.94
N SER A 116 16.56 -0.59 -11.22
CA SER A 116 17.62 0.42 -11.19
C SER A 116 18.23 0.64 -12.57
N LYS A 117 18.54 -0.44 -13.28
CA LYS A 117 19.00 -0.38 -14.68
C LYS A 117 17.96 0.23 -15.62
N ALA A 118 16.67 -0.10 -15.44
CA ALA A 118 15.60 0.49 -16.23
C ALA A 118 15.51 2.00 -16.02
N ASN A 119 15.63 2.48 -14.76
CA ASN A 119 15.63 3.90 -14.46
C ASN A 119 16.84 4.62 -15.07
N ALA A 120 18.04 4.07 -14.96
CA ALA A 120 19.23 4.61 -15.62
C ALA A 120 19.07 4.67 -17.15
N ARG A 121 18.48 3.63 -17.76
CA ARG A 121 18.19 3.57 -19.20
C ARG A 121 17.20 4.64 -19.62
N MET A 122 16.17 4.93 -18.81
CA MET A 122 15.23 6.02 -19.08
C MET A 122 15.91 7.40 -19.10
N ARG A 123 16.97 7.57 -18.29
CA ARG A 123 17.82 8.79 -18.30
C ARG A 123 18.86 8.80 -19.40
N LEU A 124 18.89 7.79 -20.27
CA LEU A 124 19.92 7.59 -21.30
C LEU A 124 21.34 7.48 -20.72
N SER A 125 21.47 6.91 -19.52
CA SER A 125 22.73 6.73 -18.82
C SER A 125 23.20 5.27 -18.87
N ASN A 126 24.50 5.08 -19.21
CA ASN A 126 25.14 3.77 -19.14
C ASN A 126 25.64 3.41 -17.73
N ARG A 127 25.37 4.28 -16.76
CA ARG A 127 25.79 4.09 -15.36
C ARG A 127 24.58 4.17 -14.44
N VAL A 128 24.46 3.18 -13.55
CA VAL A 128 23.47 3.18 -12.47
C VAL A 128 24.02 4.00 -11.30
N THR A 129 23.23 4.94 -10.80
CA THR A 129 23.56 5.79 -9.66
C THR A 129 22.76 5.41 -8.42
N VAL A 130 23.15 5.93 -7.25
CA VAL A 130 22.38 5.79 -5.99
C VAL A 130 20.93 6.27 -6.16
N GLU A 131 20.70 7.32 -6.97
CA GLU A 131 19.34 7.81 -7.22
C GLU A 131 18.47 6.79 -7.95
N ASP A 132 19.04 6.06 -8.92
CA ASP A 132 18.33 5.00 -9.65
C ASP A 132 17.97 3.85 -8.70
N VAL A 133 18.86 3.49 -7.80
CA VAL A 133 18.63 2.48 -6.76
C VAL A 133 17.56 2.94 -5.79
N ASN A 134 17.60 4.17 -5.31
CA ASN A 134 16.60 4.72 -4.40
C ASN A 134 15.21 4.76 -5.01
N ARG A 135 15.09 5.04 -6.31
CA ARG A 135 13.81 4.96 -7.03
C ARG A 135 13.29 3.52 -7.12
N ALA A 136 14.17 2.56 -7.39
CA ALA A 136 13.80 1.14 -7.40
C ALA A 136 13.36 0.66 -6.02
N ILE A 137 14.09 1.04 -4.96
CA ILE A 137 13.75 0.77 -3.56
C ILE A 137 12.38 1.36 -3.22
N LYS A 138 12.11 2.62 -3.61
CA LYS A 138 10.81 3.28 -3.37
C LYS A 138 9.66 2.53 -4.03
N LEU A 139 9.82 2.06 -5.27
CA LEU A 139 8.79 1.27 -5.97
C LEU A 139 8.53 -0.07 -5.28
N ILE A 140 9.58 -0.77 -4.87
CA ILE A 140 9.45 -2.04 -4.17
C ILE A 140 8.84 -1.84 -2.78
N SER A 141 9.27 -0.80 -2.05
CA SER A 141 8.68 -0.47 -0.74
C SER A 141 7.19 -0.14 -0.86
N PHE A 142 6.79 0.60 -1.90
CA PHE A 142 5.38 0.88 -2.17
C PHE A 142 4.59 -0.41 -2.46
N TYR A 143 5.12 -1.26 -3.35
CA TYR A 143 4.51 -2.56 -3.65
C TYR A 143 4.35 -3.42 -2.38
N LEU A 144 5.38 -3.46 -1.54
CA LEU A 144 5.34 -4.23 -0.30
C LEU A 144 4.34 -3.69 0.70
N HIS A 145 4.27 -2.37 0.83
CA HIS A 145 3.29 -1.72 1.69
C HIS A 145 1.85 -2.03 1.24
N GLU A 146 1.58 -1.96 -0.06
CA GLU A 146 0.28 -2.35 -0.63
C GLU A 146 0.01 -3.87 -0.47
N ALA A 147 1.06 -4.69 -0.51
CA ALA A 147 0.98 -6.14 -0.27
C ALA A 147 0.92 -6.51 1.22
N GLY A 148 0.89 -5.54 2.12
CA GLY A 148 0.73 -5.79 3.55
C GLY A 148 2.02 -5.81 4.36
N ILE A 149 3.11 -5.28 3.83
CA ILE A 149 4.38 -5.18 4.52
C ILE A 149 4.55 -3.76 5.06
N ASP A 150 4.58 -3.62 6.38
CA ASP A 150 4.93 -2.34 7.00
C ASP A 150 6.43 -2.07 6.84
N THR A 151 6.77 -1.13 5.96
CA THR A 151 8.16 -0.79 5.65
C THR A 151 8.85 0.03 6.75
N GLU A 152 8.12 0.63 7.69
CA GLU A 152 8.68 1.39 8.80
C GLU A 152 9.13 0.48 9.94
N THR A 153 8.32 -0.51 10.30
CA THR A 153 8.64 -1.47 11.37
C THR A 153 9.38 -2.70 10.83
N GLY A 154 9.42 -2.88 9.51
CA GLY A 154 9.95 -4.06 8.86
C GLY A 154 9.15 -5.33 9.17
N LYS A 155 8.01 -5.21 9.85
CA LYS A 155 7.12 -6.32 10.13
C LYS A 155 6.20 -6.54 8.97
N VAL A 156 6.20 -7.77 8.53
CA VAL A 156 5.29 -8.22 7.50
C VAL A 156 4.00 -8.68 8.16
N ASP A 157 2.93 -8.07 7.78
CA ASP A 157 1.62 -8.42 8.28
C ASP A 157 0.86 -9.23 7.24
N ILE A 158 0.92 -10.57 7.39
CA ILE A 158 0.14 -11.52 6.57
C ILE A 158 -1.34 -11.12 6.55
N ASP A 159 -1.78 -10.47 7.58
CA ASP A 159 -3.17 -10.08 7.77
C ASP A 159 -3.55 -8.80 7.04
N ILE A 160 -2.59 -7.97 6.61
CA ILE A 160 -2.88 -6.90 5.65
C ILE A 160 -3.26 -7.52 4.29
N LEU A 161 -2.57 -8.59 3.86
CA LEU A 161 -2.93 -9.35 2.67
C LEU A 161 -4.33 -9.96 2.78
N MET A 162 -4.70 -10.42 3.97
CA MET A 162 -5.98 -11.09 4.20
C MET A 162 -7.10 -10.14 4.61
N THR A 163 -6.84 -9.06 5.31
CA THR A 163 -7.85 -8.19 5.90
C THR A 163 -7.73 -6.71 5.51
N GLY A 164 -6.64 -6.32 4.85
CA GLY A 164 -6.34 -4.93 4.53
C GLY A 164 -5.94 -4.07 5.75
N ARG A 165 -5.62 -4.70 6.88
CA ARG A 165 -5.21 -4.01 8.12
C ARG A 165 -3.95 -4.65 8.70
N SER A 166 -2.97 -3.84 9.12
CA SER A 166 -1.75 -4.31 9.77
C SER A 166 -2.02 -4.95 11.14
N ARG A 167 -1.12 -5.82 11.60
CA ARG A 167 -1.21 -6.40 12.94
C ARG A 167 -1.30 -5.31 14.01
N SER A 168 -0.47 -4.28 13.88
CA SER A 168 -0.52 -3.10 14.76
C SER A 168 -1.89 -2.40 14.69
N GLN A 169 -2.49 -2.28 13.51
CA GLN A 169 -3.82 -1.71 13.37
C GLN A 169 -4.91 -2.62 13.96
N ARG A 170 -4.76 -3.95 13.87
CA ARG A 170 -5.71 -4.89 14.49
C ARG A 170 -5.57 -4.94 15.98
N GLU A 171 -4.36 -4.92 16.52
CA GLU A 171 -4.15 -4.81 17.97
C GLU A 171 -4.78 -3.52 18.51
N LYS A 172 -4.60 -2.40 17.79
CA LYS A 172 -5.27 -1.13 18.12
C LYS A 172 -6.79 -1.23 17.97
N LEU A 173 -7.26 -1.86 16.91
CA LEU A 173 -8.69 -2.09 16.67
C LEU A 173 -9.28 -2.97 17.78
N GLN A 174 -8.61 -4.08 18.14
CA GLN A 174 -9.05 -4.96 19.23
C GLN A 174 -9.15 -4.20 20.55
N LYS A 175 -8.14 -3.39 20.88
CA LYS A 175 -8.16 -2.53 22.06
C LYS A 175 -9.35 -1.55 22.04
N ILE A 176 -9.65 -0.94 20.89
CA ILE A 176 -10.83 -0.06 20.74
C ILE A 176 -12.12 -0.85 20.98
N TRP A 177 -12.23 -2.07 20.46
CA TRP A 177 -13.37 -2.94 20.71
C TRP A 177 -13.52 -3.33 22.17
N ASP A 178 -12.41 -3.62 22.86
CA ASP A 178 -12.40 -3.94 24.30
C ASP A 178 -12.83 -2.73 25.13
N ILE A 179 -12.33 -1.52 24.78
CA ILE A 179 -12.75 -0.25 25.40
C ILE A 179 -14.27 -0.01 25.19
N ILE A 180 -14.76 -0.18 23.97
CA ILE A 180 -16.20 -0.03 23.67
C ILE A 180 -17.02 -1.00 24.53
N LYS A 181 -16.60 -2.26 24.60
CA LYS A 181 -17.28 -3.30 25.38
C LYS A 181 -17.32 -2.98 26.88
N GLU A 182 -16.22 -2.45 27.40
CA GLU A 182 -16.13 -2.03 28.79
C GLU A 182 -17.05 -0.87 29.10
N LEU A 183 -17.01 0.19 28.26
CA LEU A 183 -17.85 1.37 28.44
C LEU A 183 -19.35 1.08 28.25
N GLU A 184 -19.71 0.18 27.32
CA GLU A 184 -21.12 -0.28 27.19
C GLU A 184 -21.62 -0.92 28.48
N SER A 185 -20.81 -1.71 29.14
CA SER A 185 -21.18 -2.32 30.42
C SER A 185 -21.31 -1.30 31.56
N GLN A 186 -20.53 -0.24 31.56
CA GLN A 186 -20.57 0.84 32.55
C GLN A 186 -21.72 1.83 32.32
N HIS A 187 -22.07 2.10 31.04
CA HIS A 187 -23.06 3.11 30.67
C HIS A 187 -24.40 2.54 30.17
N GLY A 188 -24.73 1.31 30.56
CA GLY A 188 -26.05 0.72 30.24
C GLY A 188 -26.30 0.43 28.74
N GLY A 189 -25.27 0.02 28.02
CA GLY A 189 -25.39 -0.48 26.65
C GLY A 189 -24.92 0.47 25.53
N SER A 190 -24.38 1.64 25.87
CA SER A 190 -23.78 2.53 24.86
C SER A 190 -22.51 3.21 25.38
N ALA A 191 -21.50 3.34 24.56
CA ALA A 191 -20.21 3.92 24.90
C ALA A 191 -20.08 5.36 24.38
N PRO A 192 -19.77 6.36 25.24
CA PRO A 192 -19.51 7.74 24.82
C PRO A 192 -18.23 7.84 23.97
N VAL A 193 -18.32 8.46 22.79
CA VAL A 193 -17.18 8.56 21.83
C VAL A 193 -15.98 9.29 22.44
N GLU A 194 -16.20 10.34 23.25
CA GLU A 194 -15.13 11.08 23.91
C GLU A 194 -14.39 10.24 24.96
N GLU A 195 -15.10 9.37 25.69
CA GLU A 195 -14.46 8.45 26.62
C GLU A 195 -13.67 7.36 25.93
N ILE A 196 -14.17 6.84 24.78
CA ILE A 196 -13.43 5.90 23.94
C ILE A 196 -12.11 6.54 23.48
N LYS A 197 -12.14 7.78 23.00
CA LYS A 197 -10.93 8.51 22.58
C LYS A 197 -9.93 8.68 23.72
N ARG A 198 -10.40 9.10 24.90
CA ARG A 198 -9.56 9.30 26.07
C ARG A 198 -8.90 8.01 26.55
N MET A 199 -9.64 6.90 26.62
CA MET A 199 -9.08 5.60 27.00
C MET A 199 -8.10 5.08 25.95
N ALA A 200 -8.41 5.27 24.67
CA ALA A 200 -7.54 4.87 23.56
C ALA A 200 -6.21 5.67 23.55
N GLU A 201 -6.23 6.97 23.91
CA GLU A 201 -5.01 7.78 24.03
C GLU A 201 -4.08 7.28 25.14
N ILE A 202 -4.61 6.80 26.24
CA ILE A 202 -3.83 6.17 27.33
C ILE A 202 -3.11 4.91 26.82
N GLU A 203 -3.73 4.18 25.89
CA GLU A 203 -3.17 3.00 25.21
C GLU A 203 -2.28 3.34 23.99
N GLY A 204 -1.98 4.63 23.78
CA GLY A 204 -1.12 5.09 22.69
C GLY A 204 -1.81 5.08 21.31
N ILE A 205 -3.14 5.14 21.25
CA ILE A 205 -3.94 5.16 20.04
C ILE A 205 -4.46 6.58 19.83
N SER A 206 -4.16 7.19 18.65
CA SER A 206 -4.57 8.57 18.39
C SER A 206 -6.09 8.70 18.22
N SER A 207 -6.66 9.82 18.67
CA SER A 207 -8.08 10.16 18.51
C SER A 207 -8.55 10.14 17.05
N ALA A 208 -7.68 10.51 16.09
CA ALA A 208 -7.98 10.43 14.67
C ALA A 208 -8.18 8.99 14.20
N PHE A 209 -7.34 8.05 14.68
CA PHE A 209 -7.50 6.63 14.37
C PHE A 209 -8.79 6.07 14.95
N VAL A 210 -9.13 6.42 16.19
CA VAL A 210 -10.40 6.01 16.83
C VAL A 210 -11.61 6.47 16.02
N LYS A 211 -11.62 7.74 15.60
CA LYS A 211 -12.69 8.29 14.77
C LYS A 211 -12.86 7.52 13.47
N ASN A 212 -11.77 7.28 12.75
CA ASN A 212 -11.80 6.51 11.49
C ASN A 212 -12.32 5.09 11.70
N VAL A 213 -11.91 4.42 12.79
CA VAL A 213 -12.39 3.08 13.13
C VAL A 213 -13.90 3.09 13.40
N ILE A 214 -14.40 4.01 14.23
CA ILE A 214 -15.83 4.12 14.53
C ILE A 214 -16.63 4.34 13.25
N GLU A 215 -16.25 5.28 12.39
CA GLU A 215 -16.92 5.56 11.12
C GLU A 215 -16.91 4.34 10.20
N GLU A 216 -15.80 3.63 10.10
CA GLU A 216 -15.68 2.44 9.26
C GLU A 216 -16.53 1.28 9.79
N GLU A 217 -16.51 1.01 11.10
CA GLU A 217 -17.27 -0.08 11.69
C GLU A 217 -18.78 0.22 11.71
N MET A 218 -19.18 1.50 11.74
CA MET A 218 -20.58 1.92 11.53
C MET A 218 -21.01 1.67 10.07
N ARG A 219 -20.18 2.01 9.08
CA ARG A 219 -20.46 1.71 7.67
C ARG A 219 -20.58 0.21 7.39
N ARG A 220 -19.83 -0.60 8.12
CA ARG A 220 -19.88 -2.07 8.03
C ARG A 220 -21.07 -2.69 8.78
N GLY A 221 -21.79 -1.89 9.56
CA GLY A 221 -22.93 -2.36 10.35
C GLY A 221 -22.55 -3.15 11.59
N TYR A 222 -21.31 -3.01 12.10
CA TYR A 222 -20.89 -3.61 13.37
C TYR A 222 -21.11 -2.68 14.57
N LEU A 223 -21.14 -1.38 14.32
CA LEU A 223 -21.51 -0.36 15.29
C LEU A 223 -22.73 0.43 14.80
N TYR A 224 -23.49 0.99 15.72
CA TYR A 224 -24.54 1.95 15.44
C TYR A 224 -24.56 3.05 16.50
N GLU A 225 -25.16 4.18 16.19
CA GLU A 225 -25.29 5.33 17.07
C GLU A 225 -26.69 5.37 17.71
N PRO A 226 -26.87 4.89 18.95
CA PRO A 226 -28.18 4.88 19.62
C PRO A 226 -28.65 6.27 20.06
N LYS A 227 -27.71 7.20 20.30
CA LYS A 227 -27.93 8.62 20.62
C LYS A 227 -26.70 9.42 20.23
N PRO A 228 -26.80 10.75 20.04
CA PRO A 228 -25.68 11.60 19.64
C PRO A 228 -24.41 11.35 20.47
N ASP A 229 -23.28 11.24 19.77
CA ASP A 229 -21.94 11.01 20.35
C ASP A 229 -21.78 9.71 21.17
N HIS A 230 -22.63 8.72 20.97
CA HIS A 230 -22.52 7.41 21.59
C HIS A 230 -22.59 6.30 20.55
N VAL A 231 -21.81 5.26 20.75
CA VAL A 231 -21.80 4.08 19.88
C VAL A 231 -22.14 2.82 20.65
N SER A 232 -22.78 1.87 19.97
CA SER A 232 -23.11 0.56 20.51
C SER A 232 -22.83 -0.51 19.47
N ARG A 233 -22.45 -1.70 19.95
CA ARG A 233 -22.20 -2.87 19.10
C ARG A 233 -23.52 -3.49 18.63
N VAL A 234 -23.55 -3.90 17.37
CA VAL A 234 -24.64 -4.73 16.83
C VAL A 234 -24.40 -6.17 17.31
N VAL A 235 -25.15 -6.61 18.30
CA VAL A 235 -25.14 -8.00 18.76
C VAL A 235 -26.02 -8.81 17.80
N LYS A 236 -25.43 -9.67 16.99
CA LYS A 236 -26.20 -10.67 16.24
C LYS A 236 -26.70 -11.72 17.25
N THR A 237 -27.98 -11.71 17.54
CA THR A 237 -28.69 -12.79 18.21
C THR A 237 -28.64 -14.06 17.37
#